data_ec10ad8f772415a79ae18afc39678c3f
#
_entry.id   ec10ad8f772415a79ae18afc39678c3f
#
_cell.length_a   1.000
_cell.length_b   1.000
_cell.length_c   1.000
_cell.angle_alpha   90.00
_cell.angle_beta   90.00
_cell.angle_gamma   90.00
#
_symmetry.space_group_name_H-M   'P 1'
#
loop_
_entity.id
_entity.type
_entity.pdbx_description
1 polymer ?
#
loop_
_entity_poly.entity_id
_entity_poly.type
_entity_poly.pdbx_seq_one_letter_code
_entity_poly.pdbx_strand_id
1 'polypeptide(L)'
;MLEFYFTNHRKSFRDKSRQLAEEIAFVLNNELIKIEKTEEENIPLEYLSLLGQDLFSELNNMYFTIRTHDGINHSLLKKYLPEIRQEPAGIMFADFFSGAGGLSQGLINAGFQPAFVNDNYTDALETYYFNHTLPLSRFFNGDIRKLVENFSEYRHLFRDVKIICGGPPCQGFSHANRWNFEVEEKTKKKRFIEDERNILYKYFVKLIGLIHPDFFIMENVKGMMRVQKQIEEDFQKEVNQEYSFIPLELDAQNFDIPQSRKRFILIGGKNFMFNEQVKQNIIRRKKGTSEFNLADALFGLPEIGTNPYKLKTYYESDTHGYTIRKLEIKQNQFLKEINRDKKNTYLFNHKSRYNNENDLEIFRILPEGGNSLHPSVQKLSNYNNRNHIFRDKYFKLRLNDVSKTITSHMKYDCHMYIHPTQARGLSPREAARIQTFPDDYVFRGSLNDWYQQIGNAVPVKLAEIIGNELKKYYE
;
A
#
# COMPACT_ATOMS: atom_id res chain seq x y z
N MET A 1 11.17 -12.41 16.08
CA MET A 1 10.35 -11.36 15.46
C MET A 1 10.12 -10.18 16.40
N LEU A 2 9.73 -10.38 17.65
CA LEU A 2 9.72 -9.33 18.68
C LEU A 2 11.11 -8.71 18.86
N GLU A 3 12.14 -9.53 18.96
CA GLU A 3 13.52 -9.08 19.05
C GLU A 3 13.95 -8.21 17.86
N PHE A 4 13.48 -8.53 16.67
CA PHE A 4 13.69 -7.74 15.45
C PHE A 4 12.89 -6.42 15.47
N TYR A 5 11.65 -6.43 15.90
CA TYR A 5 10.84 -5.23 16.06
C TYR A 5 11.47 -4.28 17.07
N PHE A 6 11.99 -4.81 18.17
CA PHE A 6 12.59 -4.05 19.25
C PHE A 6 14.01 -3.55 18.92
N THR A 7 14.84 -4.27 18.19
CA THR A 7 16.21 -3.85 17.85
C THR A 7 16.25 -2.71 16.84
N ASN A 8 15.30 -2.61 15.91
CA ASN A 8 15.29 -1.56 14.90
C ASN A 8 14.71 -0.21 15.38
N HIS A 9 14.08 -0.16 16.55
CA HIS A 9 13.37 1.02 17.05
C HIS A 9 13.93 1.57 18.38
N ARG A 10 15.19 1.35 18.69
CA ARG A 10 15.83 1.63 20.01
C ARG A 10 15.59 3.01 20.61
N LYS A 11 15.43 4.08 19.83
CA LYS A 11 15.24 5.47 20.36
C LYS A 11 13.80 5.80 20.74
N SER A 12 12.80 5.18 20.11
CA SER A 12 11.37 5.37 20.45
C SER A 12 10.85 4.24 21.35
N PHE A 13 11.72 3.30 21.70
CA PHE A 13 11.35 2.07 22.38
C PHE A 13 10.95 2.29 23.83
N ARG A 14 11.66 3.13 24.59
CA ARG A 14 11.34 3.41 26.00
C ARG A 14 9.93 3.99 26.18
N ASP A 15 9.57 4.97 25.34
CA ASP A 15 8.24 5.58 25.41
C ASP A 15 7.15 4.62 24.93
N LYS A 16 7.44 3.83 23.91
CA LYS A 16 6.50 2.84 23.34
C LYS A 16 6.33 1.62 24.24
N SER A 17 7.39 1.16 24.91
CA SER A 17 7.30 0.01 25.82
C SER A 17 6.52 0.34 27.08
N ARG A 18 6.65 1.57 27.59
CA ARG A 18 5.86 2.04 28.73
C ARG A 18 4.38 2.11 28.38
N GLN A 19 4.04 2.72 27.25
CA GLN A 19 2.69 2.80 26.76
C GLN A 19 2.11 1.41 26.49
N LEU A 20 2.87 0.50 25.85
CA LEU A 20 2.47 -0.89 25.62
C LEU A 20 2.23 -1.62 26.95
N ALA A 21 3.08 -1.42 27.96
CA ALA A 21 2.91 -2.03 29.27
C ALA A 21 1.64 -1.54 29.97
N GLU A 22 1.37 -0.23 29.94
CA GLU A 22 0.15 0.37 30.52
C GLU A 22 -1.12 -0.15 29.79
N GLU A 23 -1.04 -0.33 28.49
CA GLU A 23 -2.10 -0.82 27.63
C GLU A 23 -2.37 -2.31 27.83
N ILE A 24 -1.32 -3.13 27.91
CA ILE A 24 -1.43 -4.55 28.28
C ILE A 24 -2.00 -4.71 29.70
N ALA A 25 -1.52 -3.90 30.66
CA ALA A 25 -2.03 -3.91 32.03
C ALA A 25 -3.51 -3.51 32.10
N PHE A 26 -3.96 -2.55 31.30
CA PHE A 26 -5.37 -2.15 31.22
C PHE A 26 -6.26 -3.28 30.69
N VAL A 27 -5.80 -4.01 29.69
CA VAL A 27 -6.56 -5.13 29.12
C VAL A 27 -6.58 -6.35 30.02
N LEU A 28 -5.44 -6.67 30.63
CA LEU A 28 -5.31 -7.81 31.55
C LEU A 28 -6.03 -7.57 32.89
N ASN A 29 -6.20 -6.33 33.32
CA ASN A 29 -6.95 -5.97 34.53
C ASN A 29 -8.47 -6.26 34.44
N ASN A 30 -8.99 -6.46 33.25
CA ASN A 30 -10.40 -6.84 33.10
C ASN A 30 -10.67 -8.33 33.09
N GLU A 31 -9.66 -9.18 32.91
CA GLU A 31 -9.79 -10.65 33.06
C GLU A 31 -8.42 -11.33 33.30
N LEU A 32 -8.04 -11.61 34.55
CA LEU A 32 -7.16 -12.69 34.96
C LEU A 32 -5.69 -12.52 35.36
N ILE A 33 -5.01 -11.41 35.16
CA ILE A 33 -3.65 -11.27 35.72
C ILE A 33 -3.49 -9.90 36.39
N LYS A 34 -3.37 -9.88 37.72
CA LYS A 34 -2.86 -8.72 38.47
C LYS A 34 -1.37 -8.59 38.20
N ILE A 35 -0.99 -7.72 37.31
CA ILE A 35 0.40 -7.23 37.23
C ILE A 35 0.50 -6.11 38.26
N GLU A 36 1.15 -6.36 39.38
CA GLU A 36 1.54 -5.28 40.30
C GLU A 36 2.44 -4.31 39.54
N LYS A 37 2.13 -3.01 39.65
CA LYS A 37 2.98 -1.96 39.09
C LYS A 37 4.35 -2.10 39.68
N THR A 38 5.29 -2.62 38.92
CA THR A 38 6.72 -2.51 39.24
C THR A 38 7.22 -1.18 38.66
N GLU A 39 7.97 -0.43 39.46
CA GLU A 39 8.57 0.88 39.08
C GLU A 39 9.59 0.76 37.94
N GLU A 40 9.85 -0.41 37.40
CA GLU A 40 10.79 -0.66 36.31
C GLU A 40 10.11 -0.76 34.94
N GLU A 41 10.59 0.08 34.07
CA GLU A 41 10.04 0.43 32.73
C GLU A 41 10.08 -0.69 31.66
N ASN A 42 10.30 -1.95 32.00
CA ASN A 42 10.44 -3.04 31.03
C ASN A 42 9.60 -4.25 31.44
N ILE A 43 8.68 -4.66 30.56
CA ILE A 43 8.16 -6.02 30.63
C ILE A 43 9.32 -6.94 30.20
N PRO A 44 9.79 -7.86 31.06
CA PRO A 44 10.86 -8.78 30.69
C PRO A 44 10.46 -9.58 29.46
N LEU A 45 11.35 -9.66 28.46
CA LEU A 45 11.16 -10.49 27.25
C LEU A 45 10.79 -11.96 27.57
N GLU A 46 11.24 -12.45 28.72
CA GLU A 46 10.92 -13.75 29.29
C GLU A 46 9.42 -13.92 29.58
N TYR A 47 8.72 -12.87 30.00
CA TYR A 47 7.27 -12.89 30.19
C TYR A 47 6.50 -13.03 28.89
N LEU A 48 6.99 -12.38 27.83
CA LEU A 48 6.37 -12.46 26.50
C LEU A 48 6.60 -13.82 25.84
N SER A 49 7.71 -14.50 26.16
CA SER A 49 8.00 -15.86 25.66
C SER A 49 7.18 -16.96 26.35
N LEU A 50 6.66 -16.69 27.56
CA LEU A 50 5.78 -17.60 28.31
C LEU A 50 4.34 -17.54 27.84
N LEU A 51 3.95 -16.47 27.14
CA LEU A 51 2.65 -16.36 26.52
C LEU A 51 2.66 -17.21 25.25
N GLY A 52 1.80 -18.23 25.16
CA GLY A 52 1.68 -19.05 23.97
C GLY A 52 1.43 -18.23 22.70
N GLN A 53 1.73 -18.80 21.52
CA GLN A 53 1.63 -18.09 20.23
C GLN A 53 0.26 -17.40 20.02
N ASP A 54 -0.81 -17.96 20.52
CA ASP A 54 -2.18 -17.41 20.40
C ASP A 54 -2.35 -16.14 21.23
N LEU A 55 -1.90 -16.15 22.49
CA LEU A 55 -1.96 -14.96 23.35
C LEU A 55 -1.02 -13.86 22.85
N PHE A 56 0.11 -14.25 22.27
CA PHE A 56 1.03 -13.34 21.62
C PHE A 56 0.43 -12.68 20.38
N SER A 57 -0.31 -13.42 19.57
CA SER A 57 -1.07 -12.92 18.43
C SER A 57 -2.17 -11.96 18.87
N GLU A 58 -2.88 -12.26 19.94
CA GLU A 58 -3.88 -11.39 20.54
C GLU A 58 -3.26 -10.10 21.09
N LEU A 59 -2.16 -10.19 21.82
CA LEU A 59 -1.44 -9.02 22.34
C LEU A 59 -0.89 -8.13 21.24
N ASN A 60 -0.38 -8.69 20.15
CA ASN A 60 0.00 -7.92 18.97
C ASN A 60 -1.19 -7.28 18.28
N ASN A 61 -2.30 -7.98 18.15
CA ASN A 61 -3.55 -7.42 17.63
C ASN A 61 -4.00 -6.23 18.49
N MET A 62 -3.90 -6.37 19.80
CA MET A 62 -4.21 -5.31 20.75
C MET A 62 -3.24 -4.15 20.67
N TYR A 63 -1.94 -4.41 20.57
CA TYR A 63 -0.91 -3.40 20.39
C TYR A 63 -1.16 -2.54 19.14
N PHE A 64 -1.41 -3.16 18.00
CA PHE A 64 -1.75 -2.46 16.78
C PHE A 64 -3.05 -1.66 16.90
N THR A 65 -4.00 -2.16 17.66
CA THR A 65 -5.29 -1.54 17.93
C THR A 65 -5.16 -0.32 18.85
N ILE A 66 -4.37 -0.41 19.89
CA ILE A 66 -4.22 0.59 20.96
C ILE A 66 -3.35 1.77 20.50
N ARG A 67 -2.28 1.50 19.72
CA ARG A 67 -1.37 2.52 19.20
C ARG A 67 -2.05 3.60 18.35
N THR A 68 -3.25 3.36 17.84
CA THR A 68 -3.95 4.33 17.01
C THR A 68 -4.85 5.29 17.77
N HIS A 69 -5.15 5.05 19.05
CA HIS A 69 -6.21 5.78 19.71
C HIS A 69 -6.01 5.99 21.20
N ASP A 70 -5.70 7.21 21.58
CA ASP A 70 -6.13 7.77 22.85
C ASP A 70 -7.67 7.95 22.76
N GLY A 71 -8.44 7.00 23.28
CA GLY A 71 -9.86 7.19 23.53
C GLY A 71 -10.88 6.34 22.77
N ILE A 72 -10.49 5.41 21.89
CA ILE A 72 -11.45 4.52 21.27
C ILE A 72 -11.60 3.21 22.07
N ASN A 73 -12.86 2.87 22.30
CA ASN A 73 -13.26 1.66 22.98
C ASN A 73 -12.75 0.42 22.22
N HIS A 74 -11.87 -0.36 22.87
CA HIS A 74 -11.28 -1.59 22.33
C HIS A 74 -12.28 -2.57 21.73
N SER A 75 -13.51 -2.61 22.27
CA SER A 75 -14.57 -3.45 21.74
C SER A 75 -14.94 -3.14 20.28
N LEU A 76 -14.70 -1.92 19.84
CA LEU A 76 -14.99 -1.50 18.46
C LEU A 76 -13.96 -2.02 17.47
N LEU A 77 -12.69 -2.01 17.85
CA LEU A 77 -11.62 -2.47 16.98
C LEU A 77 -11.51 -4.00 16.97
N LYS A 78 -11.77 -4.66 18.10
CA LYS A 78 -11.91 -6.13 18.17
C LYS A 78 -12.92 -6.66 17.15
N LYS A 79 -13.97 -5.90 16.85
CA LYS A 79 -15.00 -6.26 15.88
C LYS A 79 -14.51 -6.20 14.42
N TYR A 80 -13.41 -5.49 14.14
CA TYR A 80 -12.83 -5.33 12.79
C TYR A 80 -11.53 -6.11 12.59
N LEU A 81 -10.91 -6.61 13.69
CA LEU A 81 -9.81 -7.54 13.54
C LEU A 81 -10.38 -8.89 13.11
N PRO A 82 -9.73 -9.58 12.17
CA PRO A 82 -10.05 -10.97 11.91
C PRO A 82 -9.90 -11.73 13.23
N GLU A 83 -11.02 -12.22 13.76
CA GLU A 83 -11.07 -12.87 15.09
C GLU A 83 -10.20 -14.13 15.15
N ILE A 84 -9.95 -14.75 14.00
CA ILE A 84 -9.18 -16.00 13.91
C ILE A 84 -8.13 -15.86 12.79
N ARG A 85 -6.85 -16.02 13.15
CA ARG A 85 -5.77 -16.21 12.19
C ARG A 85 -5.82 -17.67 11.72
N GLN A 86 -5.93 -17.85 10.41
CA GLN A 86 -6.07 -19.18 9.83
C GLN A 86 -4.83 -19.53 9.01
N GLU A 87 -4.38 -20.77 9.11
CA GLU A 87 -3.41 -21.29 8.16
C GLU A 87 -4.00 -21.24 6.75
N PRO A 88 -3.21 -20.76 5.77
CA PRO A 88 -3.69 -20.61 4.42
C PRO A 88 -4.09 -21.95 3.79
N ALA A 89 -5.19 -21.96 3.05
CA ALA A 89 -5.73 -23.13 2.38
C ALA A 89 -6.26 -22.75 0.98
N GLY A 90 -6.38 -23.72 0.07
CA GLY A 90 -6.86 -23.50 -1.28
C GLY A 90 -5.72 -23.10 -2.24
N ILE A 91 -6.00 -22.21 -3.20
CA ILE A 91 -5.01 -21.76 -4.18
C ILE A 91 -4.22 -20.60 -3.56
N MET A 92 -2.97 -20.88 -3.20
CA MET A 92 -2.15 -20.00 -2.39
C MET A 92 -1.19 -19.15 -3.21
N PHE A 93 -0.94 -17.92 -2.73
CA PHE A 93 0.08 -17.02 -3.29
C PHE A 93 1.04 -16.49 -2.22
N ALA A 94 2.26 -16.12 -2.65
CA ALA A 94 3.20 -15.36 -1.85
C ALA A 94 3.40 -13.96 -2.46
N ASP A 95 3.38 -12.92 -1.61
CA ASP A 95 3.53 -11.52 -2.02
C ASP A 95 4.86 -10.96 -1.49
N PHE A 96 5.78 -10.65 -2.40
CA PHE A 96 7.07 -10.05 -2.10
C PHE A 96 7.06 -8.56 -2.47
N PHE A 97 7.65 -7.73 -1.61
CA PHE A 97 7.49 -6.28 -1.71
C PHE A 97 6.02 -5.86 -1.63
N SER A 98 5.29 -6.51 -0.73
CA SER A 98 3.83 -6.45 -0.64
C SER A 98 3.29 -5.05 -0.34
N GLY A 99 4.11 -4.20 0.31
CA GLY A 99 3.62 -2.94 0.84
C GLY A 99 2.43 -3.16 1.76
N ALA A 100 1.41 -2.33 1.62
CA ALA A 100 0.16 -2.44 2.36
C ALA A 100 -0.83 -3.47 1.77
N GLY A 101 -0.42 -4.32 0.80
CA GLY A 101 -1.26 -5.41 0.31
C GLY A 101 -2.27 -5.06 -0.78
N GLY A 102 -2.04 -4.02 -1.59
CA GLY A 102 -2.98 -3.68 -2.68
C GLY A 102 -3.09 -4.78 -3.74
N LEU A 103 -1.97 -5.38 -4.14
CA LEU A 103 -1.93 -6.52 -5.06
C LEU A 103 -2.56 -7.75 -4.42
N SER A 104 -2.19 -8.04 -3.18
CA SER A 104 -2.76 -9.13 -2.38
C SER A 104 -4.28 -9.02 -2.22
N GLN A 105 -4.81 -7.83 -1.89
CA GLN A 105 -6.25 -7.64 -1.74
C GLN A 105 -7.01 -7.96 -3.03
N GLY A 106 -6.45 -7.58 -4.18
CA GLY A 106 -7.04 -7.93 -5.47
C GLY A 106 -7.03 -9.44 -5.75
N LEU A 107 -5.94 -10.13 -5.43
CA LEU A 107 -5.85 -11.59 -5.56
C LEU A 107 -6.81 -12.30 -4.59
N ILE A 108 -6.95 -11.81 -3.35
CA ILE A 108 -7.91 -12.32 -2.38
C ILE A 108 -9.34 -12.14 -2.91
N ASN A 109 -9.65 -10.98 -3.49
CA ASN A 109 -10.94 -10.74 -4.12
C ASN A 109 -11.23 -11.71 -5.27
N ALA A 110 -10.21 -12.14 -6.01
CA ALA A 110 -10.30 -13.17 -7.05
C ALA A 110 -10.40 -14.60 -6.50
N GLY A 111 -10.29 -14.79 -5.17
CA GLY A 111 -10.46 -16.09 -4.51
C GLY A 111 -9.16 -16.84 -4.21
N PHE A 112 -8.00 -16.20 -4.30
CA PHE A 112 -6.72 -16.72 -3.86
C PHE A 112 -6.50 -16.46 -2.37
N GLN A 113 -5.60 -17.23 -1.73
CA GLN A 113 -5.27 -17.08 -0.32
C GLN A 113 -3.80 -16.71 -0.14
N PRO A 114 -3.47 -15.69 0.69
CA PRO A 114 -2.09 -15.38 0.99
C PRO A 114 -1.46 -16.49 1.83
N ALA A 115 -0.26 -16.93 1.47
CA ALA A 115 0.51 -17.94 2.19
C ALA A 115 1.76 -17.37 2.83
N PHE A 116 2.34 -16.34 2.25
CA PHE A 116 3.55 -15.70 2.73
C PHE A 116 3.64 -14.25 2.24
N VAL A 117 4.17 -13.39 3.09
CA VAL A 117 4.27 -11.94 2.81
C VAL A 117 5.64 -11.41 3.22
N ASN A 118 6.27 -10.64 2.35
CA ASN A 118 7.52 -9.96 2.65
C ASN A 118 7.46 -8.47 2.26
N ASP A 119 7.92 -7.65 3.15
CA ASP A 119 8.35 -6.27 2.89
C ASP A 119 9.41 -5.85 3.91
N ASN A 120 10.17 -4.81 3.62
CA ASN A 120 11.10 -4.20 4.57
C ASN A 120 10.51 -2.98 5.28
N TYR A 121 9.28 -2.60 4.95
CA TYR A 121 8.58 -1.48 5.54
C TYR A 121 7.56 -1.96 6.57
N THR A 122 7.95 -1.88 7.84
CA THR A 122 7.19 -2.43 8.98
C THR A 122 5.76 -1.89 9.06
N ASP A 123 5.53 -0.57 8.91
CA ASP A 123 4.19 0.01 9.00
C ASP A 123 3.25 -0.50 7.88
N ALA A 124 3.81 -0.85 6.72
CA ALA A 124 3.04 -1.46 5.64
C ALA A 124 2.67 -2.92 5.95
N LEU A 125 3.60 -3.70 6.53
CA LEU A 125 3.30 -5.05 7.00
C LEU A 125 2.31 -5.05 8.17
N GLU A 126 2.35 -4.04 9.07
CA GLU A 126 1.32 -3.85 10.09
C GLU A 126 -0.06 -3.63 9.44
N THR A 127 -0.13 -2.79 8.41
CA THR A 127 -1.35 -2.59 7.64
C THR A 127 -1.84 -3.90 7.02
N TYR A 128 -0.94 -4.65 6.40
CA TYR A 128 -1.25 -5.95 5.82
C TYR A 128 -1.81 -6.90 6.87
N TYR A 129 -1.10 -7.07 7.97
CA TYR A 129 -1.49 -7.94 9.08
C TYR A 129 -2.84 -7.57 9.66
N PHE A 130 -3.14 -6.27 9.79
CA PHE A 130 -4.41 -5.79 10.33
C PHE A 130 -5.61 -6.15 9.45
N ASN A 131 -5.45 -6.13 8.12
CA ASN A 131 -6.55 -6.31 7.18
C ASN A 131 -6.76 -7.77 6.71
N HIS A 132 -5.81 -8.66 7.00
CA HIS A 132 -5.85 -10.05 6.52
C HIS A 132 -5.69 -11.06 7.65
N THR A 133 -6.20 -12.28 7.45
CA THR A 133 -6.22 -13.35 8.47
C THR A 133 -4.92 -14.14 8.58
N LEU A 134 -3.87 -13.77 7.85
CA LEU A 134 -2.61 -14.51 7.77
C LEU A 134 -1.86 -14.50 9.13
N PRO A 135 -1.37 -15.66 9.64
CA PRO A 135 -0.59 -15.73 10.87
C PRO A 135 0.75 -15.00 10.77
N LEU A 136 1.27 -14.48 11.89
CA LEU A 136 2.56 -13.77 11.94
C LEU A 136 3.75 -14.61 11.48
N SER A 137 3.71 -15.94 11.68
CA SER A 137 4.73 -16.88 11.19
C SER A 137 4.90 -16.88 9.68
N ARG A 138 3.94 -16.32 8.95
CA ARG A 138 3.92 -16.19 7.50
C ARG A 138 4.42 -14.83 6.99
N PHE A 139 4.90 -13.96 7.88
CA PHE A 139 5.44 -12.64 7.55
C PHE A 139 6.97 -12.64 7.67
N PHE A 140 7.63 -12.09 6.68
CA PHE A 140 9.04 -11.77 6.73
C PHE A 140 9.24 -10.25 6.64
N ASN A 141 9.44 -9.61 7.81
CA ASN A 141 9.76 -8.18 7.88
C ASN A 141 11.27 -8.00 7.70
N GLY A 142 11.69 -7.74 6.49
CA GLY A 142 13.11 -7.58 6.20
C GLY A 142 13.46 -7.55 4.72
N ASP A 143 14.76 -7.40 4.48
CA ASP A 143 15.32 -7.37 3.14
C ASP A 143 15.20 -8.73 2.45
N ILE A 144 14.64 -8.74 1.24
CA ILE A 144 14.45 -9.93 0.42
C ILE A 144 15.77 -10.68 0.14
N ARG A 145 16.90 -9.99 0.14
CA ARG A 145 18.24 -10.60 -0.02
C ARG A 145 18.49 -11.63 1.08
N LYS A 146 18.17 -11.29 2.32
CA LYS A 146 18.31 -12.19 3.47
C LYS A 146 17.35 -13.38 3.41
N LEU A 147 16.14 -13.16 2.89
CA LEU A 147 15.20 -14.25 2.67
C LEU A 147 15.74 -15.26 1.65
N VAL A 148 16.31 -14.78 0.54
CA VAL A 148 16.90 -15.65 -0.49
C VAL A 148 18.17 -16.36 0.03
N GLU A 149 19.04 -15.68 0.76
CA GLU A 149 20.25 -16.26 1.37
C GLU A 149 19.92 -17.39 2.35
N ASN A 150 18.84 -17.24 3.14
CA ASN A 150 18.40 -18.22 4.14
C ASN A 150 17.16 -19.00 3.69
N PHE A 151 16.94 -19.15 2.38
CA PHE A 151 15.71 -19.74 1.83
C PHE A 151 15.40 -21.15 2.37
N SER A 152 16.41 -21.94 2.69
CA SER A 152 16.24 -23.29 3.26
C SER A 152 15.39 -23.29 4.55
N GLU A 153 15.48 -22.25 5.38
CA GLU A 153 14.73 -22.11 6.63
C GLU A 153 13.25 -21.88 6.36
N TYR A 154 12.93 -21.16 5.28
CA TYR A 154 11.57 -20.76 4.91
C TYR A 154 10.92 -21.67 3.88
N ARG A 155 11.67 -22.59 3.26
CA ARG A 155 11.20 -23.43 2.14
C ARG A 155 9.90 -24.15 2.42
N HIS A 156 9.69 -24.60 3.65
CA HIS A 156 8.48 -25.31 4.07
C HIS A 156 7.20 -24.46 3.96
N LEU A 157 7.30 -23.11 4.03
CA LEU A 157 6.19 -22.16 3.89
C LEU A 157 5.70 -21.99 2.45
N PHE A 158 6.50 -22.43 1.47
CA PHE A 158 6.23 -22.25 0.04
C PHE A 158 5.79 -23.52 -0.68
N ARG A 159 5.69 -24.66 0.01
CA ARG A 159 5.42 -25.96 -0.60
C ARG A 159 4.23 -25.98 -1.54
N ASP A 160 3.14 -25.29 -1.15
CA ASP A 160 1.87 -25.28 -1.88
C ASP A 160 1.54 -23.94 -2.53
N VAL A 161 2.51 -23.02 -2.59
CA VAL A 161 2.36 -21.73 -3.24
C VAL A 161 2.26 -21.91 -4.73
N LYS A 162 1.15 -21.47 -5.30
CA LYS A 162 0.84 -21.55 -6.74
C LYS A 162 1.20 -20.30 -7.50
N ILE A 163 1.13 -19.15 -6.83
CA ILE A 163 1.39 -17.85 -7.44
C ILE A 163 2.42 -17.09 -6.61
N ILE A 164 3.38 -16.47 -7.28
CA ILE A 164 4.24 -15.44 -6.69
C ILE A 164 3.84 -14.10 -7.27
N CYS A 165 3.65 -13.11 -6.43
CA CYS A 165 3.44 -11.74 -6.88
C CYS A 165 4.34 -10.75 -6.16
N GLY A 166 4.48 -9.52 -6.74
CA GLY A 166 5.25 -8.48 -6.08
C GLY A 166 5.56 -7.28 -6.94
N GLY A 167 5.89 -6.18 -6.26
CA GLY A 167 6.31 -4.92 -6.87
C GLY A 167 7.74 -4.53 -6.46
N PRO A 168 8.80 -5.16 -6.99
CA PRO A 168 10.16 -4.83 -6.62
C PRO A 168 10.47 -3.35 -6.88
N PRO A 169 11.10 -2.62 -5.95
CA PRO A 169 11.33 -1.20 -6.10
C PRO A 169 12.26 -0.89 -7.27
N CYS A 170 11.91 0.16 -8.02
CA CYS A 170 12.66 0.58 -9.18
C CYS A 170 12.78 2.12 -9.21
N GLN A 171 13.58 2.67 -8.30
CA GLN A 171 13.70 4.12 -8.16
C GLN A 171 14.47 4.78 -9.31
N GLY A 172 15.40 4.09 -9.94
CA GLY A 172 16.14 4.58 -11.12
C GLY A 172 15.27 4.73 -12.38
N PHE A 173 14.13 4.03 -12.45
CA PHE A 173 13.22 4.06 -13.62
C PHE A 173 12.03 5.01 -13.45
N SER A 174 11.86 5.59 -12.25
CA SER A 174 10.74 6.48 -11.98
C SER A 174 10.96 7.87 -12.56
N HIS A 175 9.98 8.40 -13.30
CA HIS A 175 9.96 9.80 -13.75
C HIS A 175 9.96 10.83 -12.61
N ALA A 176 9.72 10.44 -11.37
CA ALA A 176 9.79 11.32 -10.21
C ALA A 176 11.24 11.78 -9.89
N ASN A 177 12.25 11.06 -10.37
CA ASN A 177 13.66 11.44 -10.23
C ASN A 177 14.12 12.45 -11.33
N ARG A 178 13.32 13.46 -11.62
CA ARG A 178 13.61 14.49 -12.66
C ARG A 178 14.89 15.29 -12.43
N TRP A 179 15.44 15.32 -11.23
CA TRP A 179 16.67 16.03 -10.88
C TRP A 179 17.95 15.51 -11.58
N ASN A 180 17.90 14.30 -12.14
CA ASN A 180 19.08 13.70 -12.79
C ASN A 180 19.05 13.79 -14.32
N PHE A 181 18.11 14.53 -14.91
CA PHE A 181 17.95 14.57 -16.38
C PHE A 181 18.87 15.53 -17.11
N GLU A 182 19.58 16.43 -16.41
CA GLU A 182 20.51 17.41 -17.04
C GLU A 182 21.97 16.92 -17.14
N VAL A 183 22.25 15.70 -16.67
CA VAL A 183 23.60 15.12 -16.74
C VAL A 183 23.70 14.20 -17.95
N GLU A 184 24.73 14.38 -18.76
CA GLU A 184 25.04 13.71 -20.04
C GLU A 184 24.54 12.26 -20.18
N GLU A 185 24.02 11.90 -21.37
CA GLU A 185 23.42 10.58 -21.68
C GLU A 185 24.32 9.37 -21.29
N LYS A 186 25.63 9.52 -21.35
CA LYS A 186 26.63 8.50 -20.99
C LYS A 186 26.70 8.23 -19.49
N THR A 187 26.59 9.26 -18.65
CA THR A 187 26.58 9.13 -17.18
C THR A 187 25.25 8.61 -16.64
N LYS A 188 24.13 8.88 -17.33
CA LYS A 188 22.81 8.35 -16.98
C LYS A 188 22.75 6.82 -17.07
N LYS A 189 23.35 6.24 -18.11
CA LYS A 189 23.39 4.80 -18.33
C LYS A 189 24.20 4.08 -17.24
N LYS A 190 25.29 4.69 -16.79
CA LYS A 190 26.19 4.11 -15.78
C LYS A 190 25.60 4.18 -14.35
N ARG A 191 25.01 5.32 -13.94
CA ARG A 191 24.33 5.47 -12.66
C ARG A 191 23.07 4.60 -12.52
N PHE A 192 22.43 4.31 -13.62
CA PHE A 192 21.24 3.50 -13.69
C PHE A 192 21.52 2.00 -13.34
N ILE A 193 22.69 1.50 -13.75
CA ILE A 193 23.13 0.12 -13.49
C ILE A 193 23.66 -0.03 -12.05
N GLU A 194 24.18 1.04 -11.46
CA GLU A 194 24.87 1.04 -10.16
C GLU A 194 23.94 1.23 -8.93
N ASP A 195 22.64 1.55 -9.12
CA ASP A 195 21.71 1.68 -7.99
C ASP A 195 21.33 0.26 -7.50
N GLU A 196 21.75 -0.10 -6.29
CA GLU A 196 21.47 -1.41 -5.67
C GLU A 196 19.98 -1.77 -5.65
N ARG A 197 19.10 -0.77 -5.64
CA ARG A 197 17.64 -0.98 -5.68
C ARG A 197 17.14 -1.48 -7.03
N ASN A 198 17.89 -1.22 -8.09
CA ASN A 198 17.56 -1.70 -9.44
C ASN A 198 17.83 -3.19 -9.61
N ILE A 199 18.54 -3.83 -8.68
CA ILE A 199 18.82 -5.27 -8.72
C ILE A 199 17.80 -6.08 -7.89
N LEU A 200 16.93 -5.46 -7.11
CA LEU A 200 16.01 -6.19 -6.23
C LEU A 200 15.01 -7.06 -7.00
N TYR A 201 14.66 -6.70 -8.26
CA TYR A 201 13.86 -7.59 -9.11
C TYR A 201 14.56 -8.93 -9.37
N LYS A 202 15.91 -8.99 -9.39
CA LYS A 202 16.66 -10.25 -9.59
C LYS A 202 16.43 -11.23 -8.43
N TYR A 203 16.24 -10.73 -7.22
CA TYR A 203 15.89 -11.57 -6.08
C TYR A 203 14.46 -12.09 -6.18
N PHE A 204 13.54 -11.31 -6.75
CA PHE A 204 12.21 -11.79 -7.11
C PHE A 204 12.29 -12.93 -8.15
N VAL A 205 13.12 -12.77 -9.18
CA VAL A 205 13.36 -13.83 -10.20
C VAL A 205 13.98 -15.08 -9.58
N LYS A 206 14.96 -14.92 -8.68
CA LYS A 206 15.54 -16.05 -7.93
C LYS A 206 14.50 -16.80 -7.10
N LEU A 207 13.57 -16.09 -6.46
CA LEU A 207 12.49 -16.74 -5.70
C LEU A 207 11.56 -17.56 -6.61
N ILE A 208 11.31 -17.12 -7.85
CA ILE A 208 10.56 -17.93 -8.82
C ILE A 208 11.32 -19.24 -9.11
N GLY A 209 12.63 -19.17 -9.33
CA GLY A 209 13.47 -20.36 -9.53
C GLY A 209 13.59 -21.28 -8.30
N LEU A 210 13.44 -20.76 -7.09
CA LEU A 210 13.51 -21.53 -5.84
C LEU A 210 12.16 -22.17 -5.44
N ILE A 211 11.05 -21.48 -5.72
CA ILE A 211 9.69 -21.86 -5.30
C ILE A 211 8.97 -22.65 -6.39
N HIS A 212 9.29 -22.43 -7.67
CA HIS A 212 8.64 -23.05 -8.84
C HIS A 212 7.11 -22.88 -8.86
N PRO A 213 6.56 -21.65 -8.71
CA PRO A 213 5.12 -21.43 -8.74
C PRO A 213 4.52 -21.79 -10.10
N ASP A 214 3.19 -21.93 -10.18
CA ASP A 214 2.52 -22.12 -11.47
C ASP A 214 2.50 -20.81 -12.27
N PHE A 215 2.29 -19.67 -11.57
CA PHE A 215 2.27 -18.33 -12.15
C PHE A 215 3.07 -17.31 -11.31
N PHE A 216 3.46 -16.22 -11.96
CA PHE A 216 3.97 -15.04 -11.26
C PHE A 216 3.41 -13.75 -11.84
N ILE A 217 3.33 -12.73 -11.01
CA ILE A 217 2.92 -11.36 -11.35
C ILE A 217 3.97 -10.40 -10.80
N MET A 218 4.66 -9.66 -11.68
CA MET A 218 5.59 -8.61 -11.27
C MET A 218 5.08 -7.25 -11.73
N GLU A 219 4.80 -6.36 -10.79
CA GLU A 219 4.40 -4.97 -11.09
C GLU A 219 5.60 -4.04 -11.04
N ASN A 220 5.60 -3.04 -11.91
CA ASN A 220 6.57 -1.96 -11.86
C ASN A 220 6.08 -0.71 -12.60
N VAL A 221 6.90 0.36 -12.53
CA VAL A 221 6.64 1.56 -13.32
C VAL A 221 6.93 1.33 -14.80
N LYS A 222 6.23 2.06 -15.68
CA LYS A 222 6.40 1.99 -17.14
C LYS A 222 7.88 2.05 -17.59
N GLY A 223 8.74 2.75 -16.85
CA GLY A 223 10.16 2.85 -17.15
C GLY A 223 10.90 1.52 -17.27
N MET A 224 10.41 0.46 -16.61
CA MET A 224 10.98 -0.91 -16.68
C MET A 224 10.92 -1.53 -18.09
N MET A 225 10.01 -1.10 -18.95
CA MET A 225 9.97 -1.57 -20.34
C MET A 225 11.29 -1.33 -21.10
N ARG A 226 12.07 -0.32 -20.70
CA ARG A 226 13.36 -0.01 -21.33
C ARG A 226 14.44 -1.09 -21.09
N VAL A 227 14.28 -1.88 -20.05
CA VAL A 227 15.20 -2.97 -19.69
C VAL A 227 14.52 -4.34 -19.81
N GLN A 228 13.41 -4.43 -20.53
CA GLN A 228 12.66 -5.67 -20.72
C GLN A 228 13.55 -6.81 -21.18
N LYS A 229 14.43 -6.60 -22.16
CA LYS A 229 15.37 -7.63 -22.66
C LYS A 229 16.29 -8.15 -21.57
N GLN A 230 16.80 -7.27 -20.69
CA GLN A 230 17.65 -7.68 -19.57
C GLN A 230 16.85 -8.51 -18.56
N ILE A 231 15.60 -8.14 -18.29
CA ILE A 231 14.71 -8.91 -17.42
C ILE A 231 14.48 -10.30 -18.01
N GLU A 232 14.22 -10.38 -19.32
CA GLU A 232 14.03 -11.65 -20.05
C GLU A 232 15.26 -12.52 -19.94
N GLU A 233 16.47 -11.97 -20.15
CA GLU A 233 17.73 -12.70 -20.01
C GLU A 233 17.96 -13.21 -18.57
N ASP A 234 17.67 -12.39 -17.56
CA ASP A 234 17.81 -12.75 -16.16
C ASP A 234 16.82 -13.87 -15.78
N PHE A 235 15.57 -13.81 -16.28
CA PHE A 235 14.61 -14.90 -16.12
C PHE A 235 15.12 -16.21 -16.77
N GLN A 236 15.57 -16.15 -18.01
CA GLN A 236 16.08 -17.35 -18.72
C GLN A 236 17.22 -18.05 -17.97
N LYS A 237 18.07 -17.29 -17.28
CA LYS A 237 19.17 -17.84 -16.48
C LYS A 237 18.69 -18.56 -15.22
N GLU A 238 17.67 -18.04 -14.55
CA GLU A 238 17.20 -18.54 -13.26
C GLU A 238 16.16 -19.68 -13.42
N VAL A 239 15.33 -19.66 -14.47
CA VAL A 239 14.20 -20.57 -14.61
C VAL A 239 14.30 -21.53 -15.82
N ASN A 240 15.48 -21.62 -16.45
CA ASN A 240 15.81 -22.61 -17.50
C ASN A 240 14.74 -22.80 -18.59
N GLN A 241 14.13 -21.72 -19.06
CA GLN A 241 13.07 -21.73 -20.08
C GLN A 241 11.79 -22.50 -19.68
N GLU A 242 11.58 -22.79 -18.41
CA GLU A 242 10.36 -23.47 -17.94
C GLU A 242 9.12 -22.58 -17.98
N TYR A 243 9.32 -21.24 -18.05
CA TYR A 243 8.28 -20.25 -18.01
C TYR A 243 8.20 -19.44 -19.30
N SER A 244 6.96 -19.20 -19.72
CA SER A 244 6.62 -18.14 -20.65
C SER A 244 6.10 -16.91 -19.89
N PHE A 245 6.32 -15.72 -20.42
CA PHE A 245 5.83 -14.49 -19.79
C PHE A 245 5.42 -13.43 -20.81
N ILE A 246 4.51 -12.57 -20.40
CA ILE A 246 3.88 -11.56 -21.23
C ILE A 246 4.02 -10.21 -20.55
N PRO A 247 4.75 -9.26 -21.15
CA PRO A 247 4.79 -7.89 -20.69
C PRO A 247 3.53 -7.13 -21.12
N LEU A 248 2.92 -6.41 -20.17
CA LEU A 248 1.73 -5.60 -20.38
C LEU A 248 2.00 -4.16 -19.92
N GLU A 249 1.58 -3.19 -20.69
CA GLU A 249 1.40 -1.82 -20.23
C GLU A 249 -0.09 -1.59 -20.00
N LEU A 250 -0.49 -1.44 -18.74
CA LEU A 250 -1.88 -1.23 -18.34
C LEU A 250 -2.06 0.17 -17.77
N ASP A 251 -3.11 0.86 -18.19
CA ASP A 251 -3.55 2.12 -17.59
C ASP A 251 -4.82 1.83 -16.77
N ALA A 252 -4.79 2.12 -15.47
CA ALA A 252 -5.87 1.81 -14.55
C ALA A 252 -7.23 2.38 -14.99
N GLN A 253 -7.25 3.58 -15.59
CA GLN A 253 -8.49 4.19 -16.08
C GLN A 253 -9.23 3.36 -17.13
N ASN A 254 -8.54 2.45 -17.83
CA ASN A 254 -9.16 1.58 -18.82
C ASN A 254 -9.88 0.37 -18.19
N PHE A 255 -9.91 0.28 -16.88
CA PHE A 255 -10.46 -0.84 -16.10
C PHE A 255 -11.44 -0.36 -15.02
N ASP A 256 -12.13 0.74 -15.27
CA ASP A 256 -13.09 1.37 -14.33
C ASP A 256 -12.47 1.73 -12.97
N ILE A 257 -11.23 2.22 -13.01
CA ILE A 257 -10.54 2.77 -11.86
C ILE A 257 -10.45 4.29 -12.07
N PRO A 258 -10.92 5.13 -11.16
CA PRO A 258 -10.99 6.59 -11.33
C PRO A 258 -9.61 7.25 -11.22
N GLN A 259 -8.61 6.69 -11.92
CA GLN A 259 -7.22 7.13 -11.88
C GLN A 259 -6.49 6.82 -13.18
N SER A 260 -5.83 7.80 -13.78
CA SER A 260 -4.85 7.59 -14.84
C SER A 260 -3.53 7.13 -14.21
N ARG A 261 -3.28 5.81 -14.23
CA ARG A 261 -2.08 5.16 -13.65
C ARG A 261 -1.55 4.10 -14.59
N LYS A 262 -0.48 4.41 -15.28
CA LYS A 262 0.20 3.48 -16.19
C LYS A 262 1.22 2.63 -15.45
N ARG A 263 1.13 1.31 -15.60
CA ARG A 263 2.03 0.34 -14.97
C ARG A 263 2.50 -0.69 -15.96
N PHE A 264 3.73 -1.11 -15.77
CA PHE A 264 4.29 -2.29 -16.39
C PHE A 264 3.91 -3.50 -15.51
N ILE A 265 3.26 -4.47 -16.11
CA ILE A 265 2.90 -5.73 -15.45
C ILE A 265 3.53 -6.85 -16.27
N LEU A 266 4.37 -7.66 -15.66
CA LEU A 266 4.89 -8.89 -16.24
C LEU A 266 4.15 -10.06 -15.62
N ILE A 267 3.39 -10.78 -16.43
CA ILE A 267 2.71 -12.01 -16.01
C ILE A 267 3.42 -13.17 -16.68
N GLY A 268 3.76 -14.18 -15.91
CA GLY A 268 4.34 -15.40 -16.44
C GLY A 268 3.77 -16.65 -15.79
N GLY A 269 3.97 -17.77 -16.43
CA GLY A 269 3.53 -19.07 -15.95
C GLY A 269 4.30 -20.20 -16.60
N LYS A 270 4.22 -21.41 -16.02
CA LYS A 270 4.83 -22.62 -16.58
C LYS A 270 4.34 -22.85 -18.00
N ASN A 271 5.24 -23.20 -18.91
CA ASN A 271 4.97 -23.29 -20.35
C ASN A 271 3.78 -24.19 -20.72
N PHE A 272 3.54 -25.26 -19.95
CA PHE A 272 2.42 -26.17 -20.20
C PHE A 272 1.05 -25.64 -19.75
N MET A 273 1.03 -24.59 -18.92
CA MET A 273 -0.19 -23.98 -18.40
C MET A 273 -0.47 -22.60 -19.04
N PHE A 274 0.58 -21.81 -19.28
CA PHE A 274 0.48 -20.40 -19.62
C PHE A 274 0.51 -20.16 -21.13
N ASN A 275 -0.38 -19.34 -21.64
CA ASN A 275 -0.45 -18.94 -23.04
C ASN A 275 -0.84 -17.48 -23.23
N GLU A 276 -0.71 -16.96 -24.45
CA GLU A 276 -1.07 -15.57 -24.77
C GLU A 276 -2.56 -15.23 -24.61
N GLN A 277 -3.44 -16.19 -24.40
CA GLN A 277 -4.86 -15.95 -24.20
C GLN A 277 -5.12 -15.09 -22.95
N VAL A 278 -4.28 -15.22 -21.90
CA VAL A 278 -4.32 -14.33 -20.73
C VAL A 278 -4.24 -12.85 -21.12
N LYS A 279 -3.26 -12.52 -21.98
CA LYS A 279 -3.10 -11.15 -22.51
C LYS A 279 -4.34 -10.68 -23.25
N GLN A 280 -4.86 -11.51 -24.15
CA GLN A 280 -6.04 -11.18 -24.93
C GLN A 280 -7.26 -10.96 -24.03
N ASN A 281 -7.44 -11.79 -23.02
CA ASN A 281 -8.55 -11.69 -22.09
C ASN A 281 -8.46 -10.40 -21.23
N ILE A 282 -7.26 -10.07 -20.71
CA ILE A 282 -7.05 -8.82 -19.98
C ILE A 282 -7.30 -7.61 -20.88
N ILE A 283 -6.76 -7.62 -22.12
CA ILE A 283 -6.93 -6.51 -23.06
C ILE A 283 -8.39 -6.34 -23.47
N ARG A 284 -9.16 -7.43 -23.65
CA ARG A 284 -10.60 -7.36 -23.97
C ARG A 284 -11.42 -6.69 -22.88
N ARG A 285 -10.96 -6.72 -21.62
CA ARG A 285 -11.62 -6.00 -20.51
C ARG A 285 -11.31 -4.50 -20.51
N LYS A 286 -10.37 -4.07 -21.36
CA LYS A 286 -9.93 -2.68 -21.44
C LYS A 286 -11.05 -1.84 -22.06
N LYS A 287 -11.53 -0.87 -21.31
CA LYS A 287 -12.44 0.18 -21.78
C LYS A 287 -11.64 1.39 -22.29
N GLY A 288 -12.26 2.25 -23.05
CA GLY A 288 -11.62 3.49 -23.55
C GLY A 288 -11.33 4.47 -22.42
N THR A 289 -12.34 4.67 -21.55
CA THR A 289 -12.27 5.53 -20.35
C THR A 289 -12.95 4.82 -19.19
N SER A 290 -12.63 5.21 -17.95
CA SER A 290 -13.31 4.71 -16.78
C SER A 290 -14.78 5.16 -16.77
N GLU A 291 -15.69 4.27 -16.37
CA GLU A 291 -17.08 4.62 -16.07
C GLU A 291 -17.18 5.50 -14.82
N PHE A 292 -16.19 5.39 -13.91
CA PHE A 292 -16.14 6.13 -12.67
C PHE A 292 -15.14 7.26 -12.74
N ASN A 293 -15.44 8.34 -12.05
CA ASN A 293 -14.63 9.52 -11.94
C ASN A 293 -14.33 9.87 -10.46
N LEU A 294 -13.72 11.02 -10.23
CA LEU A 294 -13.36 11.44 -8.89
C LEU A 294 -14.59 11.70 -8.00
N ALA A 295 -15.70 12.20 -8.58
CA ALA A 295 -16.95 12.40 -7.81
C ALA A 295 -17.47 11.09 -7.25
N ASP A 296 -17.34 9.99 -7.99
CA ASP A 296 -17.75 8.67 -7.52
C ASP A 296 -16.90 8.18 -6.35
N ALA A 297 -15.58 8.39 -6.43
CA ALA A 297 -14.67 7.99 -5.37
C ALA A 297 -14.81 8.82 -4.09
N LEU A 298 -15.13 10.11 -4.22
CA LEU A 298 -15.30 11.04 -3.10
C LEU A 298 -16.73 11.01 -2.49
N PHE A 299 -17.66 10.33 -3.16
CA PHE A 299 -19.06 10.31 -2.76
C PHE A 299 -19.26 9.88 -1.30
N GLY A 300 -20.12 10.57 -0.57
CA GLY A 300 -20.53 10.22 0.79
C GLY A 300 -19.46 10.43 1.87
N LEU A 301 -18.27 10.89 1.53
CA LEU A 301 -17.28 11.31 2.54
C LEU A 301 -17.65 12.66 3.14
N PRO A 302 -17.52 12.83 4.48
CA PRO A 302 -17.73 14.13 5.12
C PRO A 302 -16.74 15.17 4.61
N GLU A 303 -17.17 16.42 4.58
CA GLU A 303 -16.27 17.54 4.36
C GLU A 303 -15.37 17.72 5.58
N ILE A 304 -14.08 17.95 5.34
CA ILE A 304 -13.09 18.23 6.37
C ILE A 304 -12.20 19.41 5.97
N GLY A 305 -11.80 20.22 6.95
CA GLY A 305 -10.79 21.26 6.77
C GLY A 305 -9.36 20.73 6.90
N THR A 306 -8.39 21.57 6.70
CA THR A 306 -6.98 21.25 6.94
C THR A 306 -6.66 21.19 8.42
N ASN A 307 -5.72 20.32 8.81
CA ASN A 307 -5.20 20.32 10.18
C ASN A 307 -4.63 21.70 10.52
N PRO A 308 -5.13 22.38 11.58
CA PRO A 308 -4.66 23.72 11.95
C PRO A 308 -3.26 23.74 12.57
N TYR A 309 -2.73 22.59 12.95
CA TYR A 309 -1.47 22.47 13.68
C TYR A 309 -0.39 21.78 12.86
N LYS A 310 0.68 22.48 12.53
CA LYS A 310 1.79 21.97 11.73
C LYS A 310 2.47 20.73 12.32
N LEU A 311 2.64 20.67 13.65
CA LEU A 311 3.38 19.61 14.33
C LEU A 311 2.50 18.55 15.01
N LYS A 312 1.16 18.72 14.99
CA LYS A 312 0.24 17.79 15.66
C LYS A 312 -0.50 16.94 14.63
N THR A 313 0.18 16.01 14.00
CA THR A 313 -0.43 15.09 13.01
C THR A 313 -1.47 14.15 13.62
N TYR A 314 -1.44 13.95 14.93
CA TYR A 314 -2.42 13.20 15.72
C TYR A 314 -3.71 13.98 16.04
N TYR A 315 -3.74 15.31 15.79
CA TYR A 315 -4.94 16.12 16.05
C TYR A 315 -6.13 15.61 15.22
N GLU A 316 -7.26 15.46 15.89
CA GLU A 316 -8.51 14.96 15.31
C GLU A 316 -9.69 15.81 15.78
N SER A 317 -10.63 16.00 14.89
CA SER A 317 -11.91 16.64 15.16
C SER A 317 -12.89 16.36 14.02
N ASP A 318 -14.16 16.63 14.27
CA ASP A 318 -15.20 16.49 13.25
C ASP A 318 -14.97 17.36 12.02
N THR A 319 -14.30 18.50 12.21
CA THR A 319 -14.04 19.47 11.15
C THR A 319 -12.71 19.27 10.42
N HIS A 320 -11.77 18.48 10.97
CA HIS A 320 -10.43 18.30 10.38
C HIS A 320 -10.11 16.84 10.06
N GLY A 321 -11.02 15.96 10.43
CA GLY A 321 -10.91 14.53 10.16
C GLY A 321 -10.36 13.71 11.33
N TYR A 322 -10.33 12.41 11.13
CA TYR A 322 -10.10 11.41 12.16
C TYR A 322 -9.48 10.13 11.56
N THR A 323 -8.87 9.34 12.42
CA THR A 323 -8.32 8.03 12.06
C THR A 323 -9.44 6.99 11.95
N ILE A 324 -10.41 7.04 12.87
CA ILE A 324 -11.61 6.21 12.84
C ILE A 324 -12.82 6.97 13.38
N ARG A 325 -13.95 6.79 12.75
CA ARG A 325 -15.23 7.33 13.22
C ARG A 325 -16.39 6.42 12.86
N LYS A 326 -17.32 6.26 13.79
CA LYS A 326 -18.60 5.61 13.51
C LYS A 326 -19.44 6.52 12.61
N LEU A 327 -19.66 6.08 11.38
CA LEU A 327 -20.41 6.85 10.39
C LEU A 327 -20.96 5.89 9.34
N GLU A 328 -22.26 5.93 9.09
CA GLU A 328 -22.87 5.22 7.97
C GLU A 328 -22.59 6.00 6.67
N ILE A 329 -21.88 5.36 5.74
CA ILE A 329 -21.51 5.95 4.47
C ILE A 329 -22.56 5.58 3.42
N LYS A 330 -23.15 6.58 2.78
CA LYS A 330 -23.97 6.36 1.59
C LYS A 330 -23.12 5.78 0.46
N GLN A 331 -23.65 4.79 -0.24
CA GLN A 331 -22.94 4.12 -1.32
C GLN A 331 -23.56 4.47 -2.67
N ASN A 332 -22.69 4.80 -3.64
CA ASN A 332 -23.01 4.80 -5.07
C ASN A 332 -22.58 3.46 -5.69
N GLN A 333 -22.68 3.31 -7.01
CA GLN A 333 -22.29 2.09 -7.72
C GLN A 333 -20.81 1.75 -7.52
N PHE A 334 -19.92 2.75 -7.63
CA PHE A 334 -18.47 2.58 -7.42
C PHE A 334 -18.15 2.05 -6.01
N LEU A 335 -18.77 2.64 -4.98
CA LEU A 335 -18.55 2.23 -3.59
C LEU A 335 -19.10 0.83 -3.30
N LYS A 336 -20.21 0.44 -3.94
CA LYS A 336 -20.71 -0.94 -3.85
C LYS A 336 -19.73 -1.93 -4.43
N GLU A 337 -19.10 -1.59 -5.57
CA GLU A 337 -18.09 -2.45 -6.19
C GLU A 337 -16.85 -2.62 -5.30
N ILE A 338 -16.23 -1.51 -4.85
CA ILE A 338 -15.00 -1.60 -4.04
C ILE A 338 -15.25 -2.20 -2.66
N ASN A 339 -16.43 -2.00 -2.08
CA ASN A 339 -16.82 -2.55 -0.77
C ASN A 339 -17.48 -3.94 -0.89
N ARG A 340 -17.68 -4.47 -2.11
CA ARG A 340 -18.32 -5.77 -2.37
C ARG A 340 -19.68 -5.88 -1.69
N ASP A 341 -20.50 -4.82 -1.84
CA ASP A 341 -21.84 -4.64 -1.23
C ASP A 341 -21.85 -4.67 0.32
N LYS A 342 -20.69 -4.70 0.97
CA LYS A 342 -20.62 -4.58 2.44
C LYS A 342 -21.04 -3.18 2.89
N LYS A 343 -21.86 -3.12 3.92
CA LYS A 343 -22.18 -1.84 4.59
C LYS A 343 -21.12 -1.55 5.65
N ASN A 344 -20.38 -0.48 5.45
CA ASN A 344 -19.40 -0.02 6.42
C ASN A 344 -20.06 0.96 7.40
N THR A 345 -19.96 0.68 8.68
CA THR A 345 -20.48 1.53 9.77
C THR A 345 -19.39 2.40 10.39
N TYR A 346 -18.18 2.33 9.87
CA TYR A 346 -17.03 3.10 10.30
C TYR A 346 -16.26 3.62 9.10
N LEU A 347 -15.76 4.83 9.26
CA LEU A 347 -14.85 5.48 8.31
C LEU A 347 -13.45 5.54 8.94
N PHE A 348 -12.44 5.07 8.18
CA PHE A 348 -11.05 5.01 8.61
C PHE A 348 -10.16 5.95 7.80
N ASN A 349 -9.10 6.49 8.43
CA ASN A 349 -8.03 7.26 7.78
C ASN A 349 -8.51 8.49 6.96
N HIS A 350 -9.65 9.10 7.36
CA HIS A 350 -10.17 10.30 6.71
C HIS A 350 -9.75 11.54 7.48
N LYS A 351 -8.55 12.03 7.19
CA LYS A 351 -7.89 13.10 7.94
C LYS A 351 -7.04 13.92 6.99
N SER A 352 -7.10 15.24 7.10
CA SER A 352 -6.28 16.11 6.28
C SER A 352 -4.97 16.48 6.97
N ARG A 353 -3.99 16.88 6.16
CA ARG A 353 -2.73 17.42 6.70
C ARG A 353 -2.78 18.92 6.87
N TYR A 354 -1.79 19.45 7.61
CA TYR A 354 -1.55 20.88 7.69
C TYR A 354 -1.14 21.47 6.34
N ASN A 355 -1.68 22.63 6.01
CA ASN A 355 -1.21 23.49 4.94
C ASN A 355 -1.05 24.92 5.50
N ASN A 356 -0.07 25.68 5.04
CA ASN A 356 0.09 27.07 5.43
C ASN A 356 -0.93 27.97 4.70
N GLU A 357 -1.11 29.21 5.16
CA GLU A 357 -2.11 30.13 4.61
C GLU A 357 -1.89 30.41 3.12
N ASN A 358 -0.64 30.53 2.67
CA ASN A 358 -0.35 30.75 1.26
C ASN A 358 -0.76 29.55 0.38
N ASP A 359 -0.54 28.32 0.85
CA ASP A 359 -1.02 27.11 0.16
C ASP A 359 -2.56 27.07 0.14
N LEU A 360 -3.20 27.42 1.26
CA LEU A 360 -4.66 27.45 1.35
C LEU A 360 -5.27 28.47 0.41
N GLU A 361 -4.65 29.64 0.27
CA GLU A 361 -5.10 30.65 -0.69
C GLU A 361 -4.97 30.17 -2.12
N ILE A 362 -3.83 29.54 -2.48
CA ILE A 362 -3.64 28.90 -3.79
C ILE A 362 -4.73 27.85 -4.02
N PHE A 363 -5.06 27.02 -3.01
CA PHE A 363 -6.07 25.97 -3.15
C PHE A 363 -7.48 26.54 -3.37
N ARG A 364 -7.80 27.70 -2.75
CA ARG A 364 -9.10 28.37 -2.93
C ARG A 364 -9.26 28.92 -4.34
N ILE A 365 -8.27 29.69 -4.80
CA ILE A 365 -8.37 30.46 -6.06
C ILE A 365 -8.06 29.67 -7.33
N LEU A 366 -7.31 28.55 -7.20
CA LEU A 366 -6.99 27.72 -8.35
C LEU A 366 -8.25 27.03 -8.88
N PRO A 367 -8.61 27.19 -10.16
CA PRO A 367 -9.76 26.48 -10.72
C PRO A 367 -9.48 24.98 -10.90
N GLU A 368 -10.52 24.18 -11.00
CA GLU A 368 -10.40 22.74 -11.33
C GLU A 368 -9.58 22.52 -12.61
N GLY A 369 -8.61 21.62 -12.54
CA GLY A 369 -7.65 21.36 -13.63
C GLY A 369 -6.55 22.40 -13.76
N GLY A 370 -6.59 23.48 -12.98
CA GLY A 370 -5.52 24.47 -12.90
C GLY A 370 -4.26 23.90 -12.22
N ASN A 371 -3.10 24.48 -12.55
CA ASN A 371 -1.81 24.12 -11.99
C ASN A 371 -0.98 25.36 -11.62
N SER A 372 0.24 25.17 -11.16
CA SER A 372 1.16 26.24 -10.75
C SER A 372 1.43 27.30 -11.82
N LEU A 373 1.13 27.05 -13.08
CA LEU A 373 1.29 27.99 -14.20
C LEU A 373 0.04 28.86 -14.42
N HIS A 374 -1.06 28.56 -13.71
CA HIS A 374 -2.30 29.33 -13.89
C HIS A 374 -2.10 30.79 -13.44
N PRO A 375 -2.56 31.79 -14.23
CA PRO A 375 -2.33 33.21 -13.92
C PRO A 375 -2.77 33.64 -12.52
N SER A 376 -3.86 33.06 -11.99
CA SER A 376 -4.40 33.42 -10.67
C SER A 376 -3.44 33.11 -9.51
N VAL A 377 -2.49 32.16 -9.67
CA VAL A 377 -1.60 31.72 -8.59
C VAL A 377 -0.13 32.07 -8.83
N GLN A 378 0.23 32.64 -9.98
CA GLN A 378 1.64 32.91 -10.31
C GLN A 378 2.34 33.79 -9.27
N LYS A 379 1.65 34.79 -8.72
CA LYS A 379 2.23 35.68 -7.71
C LYS A 379 2.38 35.04 -6.34
N LEU A 380 1.57 34.02 -6.03
CA LEU A 380 1.54 33.31 -4.75
C LEU A 380 2.45 32.08 -4.76
N SER A 381 2.77 31.55 -5.93
CA SER A 381 3.54 30.34 -6.05
C SER A 381 5.01 30.54 -5.69
N ASN A 382 5.49 29.83 -4.68
CA ASN A 382 6.89 29.79 -4.28
C ASN A 382 7.80 29.05 -5.27
N TYR A 383 7.23 28.52 -6.37
CA TYR A 383 7.92 27.69 -7.36
C TYR A 383 8.21 28.41 -8.69
N ASN A 384 7.98 29.73 -8.79
CA ASN A 384 8.11 30.48 -10.03
C ASN A 384 9.47 30.33 -10.72
N ASN A 385 10.56 30.25 -9.96
CA ASN A 385 11.90 30.02 -10.47
C ASN A 385 12.17 28.57 -10.92
N ARG A 386 11.26 27.64 -10.67
CA ARG A 386 11.38 26.20 -10.98
C ARG A 386 10.23 25.67 -11.84
N ASN A 387 9.42 26.56 -12.42
CA ASN A 387 8.25 26.19 -13.25
C ASN A 387 8.64 25.39 -14.51
N HIS A 388 9.89 25.52 -14.99
CA HIS A 388 10.40 24.70 -16.09
C HIS A 388 10.58 23.23 -15.72
N ILE A 389 10.79 22.92 -14.41
CA ILE A 389 10.98 21.55 -13.87
C ILE A 389 9.68 21.00 -13.31
N PHE A 390 8.90 21.82 -12.57
CA PHE A 390 7.72 21.40 -11.81
C PHE A 390 6.47 22.15 -12.27
N ARG A 391 5.99 21.85 -13.47
CA ARG A 391 4.77 22.49 -14.05
C ARG A 391 3.48 22.11 -13.35
N ASP A 392 3.48 21.03 -12.59
CA ASP A 392 2.31 20.46 -11.92
C ASP A 392 2.44 20.43 -10.39
N LYS A 393 3.30 21.31 -9.83
CA LYS A 393 3.54 21.33 -8.37
C LYS A 393 2.30 21.64 -7.57
N TYR A 394 1.45 22.55 -8.02
CA TYR A 394 0.07 22.68 -7.57
C TYR A 394 -0.82 22.15 -8.69
N PHE A 395 -1.77 21.31 -8.35
CA PHE A 395 -2.77 20.85 -9.31
C PHE A 395 -4.10 20.58 -8.60
N LYS A 396 -5.14 21.31 -8.98
CA LYS A 396 -6.49 21.09 -8.49
C LYS A 396 -7.18 20.05 -9.36
N LEU A 397 -7.56 18.95 -8.74
CA LEU A 397 -8.22 17.85 -9.43
C LEU A 397 -9.56 18.30 -10.01
N ARG A 398 -10.06 17.59 -11.04
CA ARG A 398 -11.37 17.80 -11.63
C ARG A 398 -12.35 16.78 -11.09
N LEU A 399 -13.47 17.25 -10.58
CA LEU A 399 -14.47 16.38 -9.95
C LEU A 399 -15.02 15.33 -10.93
N ASN A 400 -15.30 15.75 -12.17
CA ASN A 400 -15.90 14.91 -13.22
C ASN A 400 -14.87 14.26 -14.15
N ASP A 401 -13.62 14.09 -13.70
CA ASP A 401 -12.55 13.45 -14.44
C ASP A 401 -11.87 12.38 -13.57
N VAL A 402 -11.04 11.54 -14.15
CA VAL A 402 -10.21 10.62 -13.39
C VAL A 402 -9.07 11.36 -12.70
N SER A 403 -8.65 10.87 -11.55
CA SER A 403 -7.51 11.42 -10.83
C SER A 403 -6.20 11.21 -11.60
N LYS A 404 -5.22 12.08 -11.35
CA LYS A 404 -3.81 11.78 -11.65
C LYS A 404 -3.34 10.55 -10.88
N THR A 405 -2.24 9.94 -11.31
CA THR A 405 -1.60 8.84 -10.58
C THR A 405 -1.36 9.20 -9.11
N ILE A 406 -2.02 8.53 -8.19
CA ILE A 406 -1.74 8.62 -6.75
C ILE A 406 -0.34 8.06 -6.49
N THR A 407 0.52 8.84 -5.86
CA THR A 407 1.93 8.48 -5.62
C THR A 407 2.32 8.61 -4.16
N SER A 408 3.35 7.88 -3.75
CA SER A 408 3.92 7.97 -2.40
C SER A 408 4.48 9.36 -2.05
N HIS A 409 4.67 10.23 -3.05
CA HIS A 409 5.09 11.62 -2.83
C HIS A 409 4.09 12.41 -1.97
N MET A 410 2.82 12.01 -1.94
CA MET A 410 1.80 12.59 -1.05
C MET A 410 2.22 12.58 0.43
N LYS A 411 3.16 11.72 0.83
CA LYS A 411 3.72 11.74 2.19
C LYS A 411 4.43 13.05 2.55
N TYR A 412 4.92 13.78 1.57
CA TYR A 412 5.60 15.07 1.78
C TYR A 412 4.62 16.24 1.68
N ASP A 413 3.82 16.25 0.62
CA ASP A 413 2.77 17.24 0.38
C ASP A 413 1.70 16.69 -0.57
N CYS A 414 0.51 17.31 -0.55
CA CYS A 414 -0.59 16.97 -1.44
C CYS A 414 -0.87 18.09 -2.46
N HIS A 415 0.09 18.95 -2.76
CA HIS A 415 -0.08 20.08 -3.66
C HIS A 415 -0.46 19.68 -5.09
N MET A 416 -0.03 18.49 -5.52
CA MET A 416 -0.39 17.92 -6.83
C MET A 416 -1.78 17.25 -6.82
N TYR A 417 -2.45 17.20 -5.66
CA TYR A 417 -3.70 16.49 -5.40
C TYR A 417 -4.65 17.36 -4.60
N ILE A 418 -4.82 18.64 -5.02
CA ILE A 418 -5.73 19.57 -4.37
C ILE A 418 -7.15 19.04 -4.61
N HIS A 419 -7.94 18.96 -3.54
CA HIS A 419 -9.33 18.51 -3.59
C HIS A 419 -10.15 19.46 -4.51
N PRO A 420 -11.04 18.93 -5.37
CA PRO A 420 -11.75 19.75 -6.36
C PRO A 420 -12.61 20.85 -5.72
N THR A 421 -13.29 20.56 -4.61
CA THR A 421 -14.28 21.46 -3.99
C THR A 421 -13.87 22.00 -2.61
N GLN A 422 -12.81 21.46 -1.99
CA GLN A 422 -12.35 21.86 -0.66
C GLN A 422 -10.93 22.43 -0.72
N ALA A 423 -10.63 23.48 0.06
CA ALA A 423 -9.30 24.11 0.06
C ALA A 423 -8.28 23.30 0.87
N ARG A 424 -7.97 22.08 0.41
CA ARG A 424 -7.00 21.15 0.99
C ARG A 424 -6.52 20.13 -0.04
N GLY A 425 -5.50 19.38 0.29
CA GLY A 425 -5.16 18.16 -0.47
C GLY A 425 -6.11 17.00 -0.17
N LEU A 426 -6.08 15.97 -0.98
CA LEU A 426 -6.83 14.74 -0.71
C LEU A 426 -6.41 14.14 0.64
N SER A 427 -7.37 13.57 1.36
CA SER A 427 -7.11 12.73 2.54
C SER A 427 -6.60 11.33 2.12
N PRO A 428 -6.00 10.57 3.05
CA PRO A 428 -5.62 9.18 2.77
C PRO A 428 -6.80 8.31 2.33
N ARG A 429 -7.99 8.46 2.95
CA ARG A 429 -9.17 7.69 2.55
C ARG A 429 -9.63 8.00 1.13
N GLU A 430 -9.62 9.26 0.75
CA GLU A 430 -9.93 9.67 -0.63
C GLU A 430 -8.93 9.05 -1.62
N ALA A 431 -7.64 9.11 -1.31
CA ALA A 431 -6.59 8.49 -2.12
C ALA A 431 -6.72 6.96 -2.18
N ALA A 432 -7.10 6.31 -1.06
CA ALA A 432 -7.32 4.87 -0.99
C ALA A 432 -8.50 4.42 -1.88
N ARG A 433 -9.62 5.16 -1.87
CA ARG A 433 -10.75 4.88 -2.75
C ARG A 433 -10.39 5.03 -4.23
N ILE A 434 -9.58 6.04 -4.59
CA ILE A 434 -9.06 6.21 -5.96
C ILE A 434 -8.19 5.01 -6.36
N GLN A 435 -7.48 4.39 -5.41
CA GLN A 435 -6.73 3.13 -5.58
C GLN A 435 -7.61 1.88 -5.43
N THR A 436 -8.92 2.06 -5.30
CA THR A 436 -9.94 1.00 -5.18
C THR A 436 -9.78 0.09 -3.95
N PHE A 437 -9.16 0.61 -2.87
CA PHE A 437 -9.23 -0.07 -1.58
C PHE A 437 -10.63 0.03 -1.00
N PRO A 438 -11.16 -1.02 -0.37
CA PRO A 438 -12.43 -0.96 0.32
C PRO A 438 -12.39 -0.03 1.55
N ASP A 439 -13.55 0.47 1.97
CA ASP A 439 -13.63 1.45 3.06
C ASP A 439 -13.29 0.86 4.43
N ASP A 440 -13.40 -0.45 4.59
CA ASP A 440 -13.00 -1.18 5.78
C ASP A 440 -11.49 -1.48 5.85
N TYR A 441 -10.72 -1.14 4.80
CA TYR A 441 -9.28 -1.30 4.78
C TYR A 441 -8.59 -0.21 5.61
N VAL A 442 -7.91 -0.61 6.69
CA VAL A 442 -7.31 0.30 7.66
C VAL A 442 -5.81 0.43 7.45
N PHE A 443 -5.33 1.63 7.22
CA PHE A 443 -3.88 1.90 7.10
C PHE A 443 -3.29 2.22 8.47
N ARG A 444 -2.14 1.60 8.77
CA ARG A 444 -1.41 1.70 10.03
C ARG A 444 -0.19 2.62 9.90
N GLY A 445 0.36 3.04 11.04
CA GLY A 445 1.45 4.00 11.09
C GLY A 445 0.98 5.46 11.19
N SER A 446 1.83 6.40 10.83
CA SER A 446 1.53 7.84 10.82
C SER A 446 0.73 8.25 9.57
N LEU A 447 0.20 9.48 9.57
CA LEU A 447 -0.44 10.09 8.41
C LEU A 447 0.43 10.04 7.13
N ASN A 448 1.75 10.22 7.28
CA ASN A 448 2.68 10.16 6.15
C ASN A 448 2.84 8.72 5.64
N ASP A 449 2.83 7.74 6.54
CA ASP A 449 2.91 6.32 6.20
C ASP A 449 1.66 5.88 5.44
N TRP A 450 0.46 6.36 5.82
CA TRP A 450 -0.77 6.08 5.08
C TRP A 450 -0.68 6.53 3.63
N TYR A 451 -0.24 7.77 3.38
CA TYR A 451 -0.05 8.28 2.01
C TYR A 451 1.01 7.48 1.24
N GLN A 452 2.12 7.13 1.90
CA GLN A 452 3.18 6.34 1.27
C GLN A 452 2.69 4.96 0.85
N GLN A 453 2.00 4.28 1.73
CA GLN A 453 1.43 2.94 1.50
C GLN A 453 0.43 2.95 0.34
N ILE A 454 -0.52 3.88 0.38
CA ILE A 454 -1.55 4.02 -0.65
C ILE A 454 -0.92 4.37 -2.01
N GLY A 455 0.04 5.29 -2.02
CA GLY A 455 0.69 5.72 -3.27
C GLY A 455 1.57 4.66 -3.92
N ASN A 456 2.17 3.77 -3.12
CA ASN A 456 2.98 2.65 -3.61
C ASN A 456 2.11 1.48 -4.10
N ALA A 457 0.88 1.35 -3.63
CA ALA A 457 0.04 0.21 -3.92
C ALA A 457 -0.33 0.06 -5.40
N VAL A 458 -0.49 -1.17 -5.82
CA VAL A 458 -1.22 -1.52 -7.05
C VAL A 458 -2.72 -1.31 -6.77
N PRO A 459 -3.49 -0.69 -7.70
CA PRO A 459 -4.93 -0.59 -7.51
C PRO A 459 -5.57 -1.98 -7.34
N VAL A 460 -6.38 -2.13 -6.30
CA VAL A 460 -6.97 -3.44 -5.91
C VAL A 460 -7.77 -4.05 -7.05
N LYS A 461 -8.62 -3.26 -7.73
CA LYS A 461 -9.44 -3.73 -8.86
C LYS A 461 -8.59 -4.20 -10.04
N LEU A 462 -7.44 -3.57 -10.32
CA LEU A 462 -6.54 -4.02 -11.37
C LEU A 462 -5.94 -5.40 -11.06
N ALA A 463 -5.50 -5.59 -9.81
CA ALA A 463 -4.98 -6.87 -9.33
C ALA A 463 -6.05 -7.96 -9.35
N GLU A 464 -7.29 -7.64 -8.97
CA GLU A 464 -8.44 -8.55 -9.03
C GLU A 464 -8.74 -9.01 -10.46
N ILE A 465 -8.68 -8.11 -11.45
CA ILE A 465 -8.88 -8.45 -12.86
C ILE A 465 -7.83 -9.45 -13.33
N ILE A 466 -6.56 -9.24 -12.97
CA ILE A 466 -5.47 -10.16 -13.31
C ILE A 466 -5.69 -11.50 -12.61
N GLY A 467 -6.01 -11.48 -11.32
CA GLY A 467 -6.29 -12.67 -10.53
C GLY A 467 -7.42 -13.51 -11.12
N ASN A 468 -8.54 -12.88 -11.50
CA ASN A 468 -9.66 -13.58 -12.15
C ASN A 468 -9.29 -14.26 -13.48
N GLU A 469 -8.32 -13.73 -14.23
CA GLU A 469 -7.84 -14.42 -15.44
C GLU A 469 -6.96 -15.63 -15.09
N LEU A 470 -6.11 -15.51 -14.07
CA LEU A 470 -5.27 -16.64 -13.65
C LEU A 470 -6.08 -17.74 -12.95
N LYS A 471 -7.16 -17.39 -12.26
CA LYS A 471 -8.01 -18.37 -11.57
C LYS A 471 -8.61 -19.41 -12.52
N LYS A 472 -8.92 -19.03 -13.76
CA LYS A 472 -9.47 -19.93 -14.80
C LYS A 472 -8.59 -21.15 -15.12
N TYR A 473 -7.32 -21.09 -14.74
CA TYR A 473 -6.40 -22.22 -14.90
C TYR A 473 -6.49 -23.26 -13.78
N TYR A 474 -7.26 -22.97 -12.75
CA TYR A 474 -7.50 -23.86 -11.62
C TYR A 474 -8.97 -24.34 -11.53
N GLU A 475 -9.83 -23.83 -12.40
CA GLU A 475 -11.24 -24.26 -12.59
C GLU A 475 -11.32 -25.30 -13.69
#